data_6d3426f190e3b80cd6952b6098ebec22
#
_entry.id   6d3426f190e3b80cd6952b6098ebec22
#
_cell.length_a   1.000
_cell.length_b   1.000
_cell.length_c   1.000
_cell.angle_alpha   90.00
_cell.angle_beta   90.00
_cell.angle_gamma   90.00
#
_symmetry.space_group_name_H-M   'P 1'
#
loop_
_entity.id
_entity.type
_entity.pdbx_description
1 polymer ?
#
loop_
_entity_poly.entity_id
_entity_poly.type
_entity_poly.pdbx_seq_one_letter_code
_entity_poly.pdbx_strand_id
1 'polypeptide(L)'
;MVTDILDQDTSAIHRAAREKGLNNVIEVYLDTAPALPSLKFRLHNAKPGQDEEFLAAVKTGLKEVSENGVSSDLFHAVLKENRLSDCLTREAPHLGFHISEEIGKYWSTTDKTGYFTLYENCFDTFFQDEKQDILRRLAGDALTPSLSAVVTTVPKPGLAEAMEEEKEQYLKEKKASLSKKEILKLMEDTKDFQIWNQNDQCNLDFLIQPEDLPGPEAEPVISETVLHDIHCLSSAVSLKGIGCYQLFFDISGLKPSDWNYLTLYQMLLTELDTSHFTVEQQKNKEQELLYDCTFDELYPEREAGKNSHPMMSVFWYGLTEDFEEGLELLLDLMGGCDYEDCETILRVIDKYLPDYDMSRSDNGPSLAYSLTERYIRRDSCFR
;
A
#
# COMPACT_ATOMS: atom_id res chain seq x y z
N MET A 1 2.54 -12.34 -7.11
CA MET A 1 3.84 -12.70 -7.73
C MET A 1 4.04 -12.13 -9.15
N VAL A 2 3.30 -12.52 -10.20
CA VAL A 2 3.53 -11.95 -11.55
C VAL A 2 3.19 -10.46 -11.60
N THR A 3 2.07 -10.07 -11.03
CA THR A 3 1.69 -8.65 -10.88
C THR A 3 2.73 -7.89 -10.11
N ASP A 4 3.23 -8.43 -9.03
CA ASP A 4 4.20 -7.76 -8.16
C ASP A 4 5.53 -7.53 -8.87
N ILE A 5 5.96 -8.49 -9.71
CA ILE A 5 7.15 -8.29 -10.59
C ILE A 5 6.90 -7.18 -11.62
N LEU A 6 5.70 -7.13 -12.22
CA LEU A 6 5.38 -6.14 -13.24
C LEU A 6 5.14 -4.74 -12.65
N ASP A 7 4.71 -4.67 -11.40
CA ASP A 7 4.42 -3.44 -10.66
C ASP A 7 5.67 -2.77 -10.09
N GLN A 8 6.79 -3.48 -10.03
CA GLN A 8 8.04 -2.90 -9.52
C GLN A 8 8.52 -1.71 -10.34
N ASP A 9 8.94 -0.67 -9.68
CA ASP A 9 9.51 0.54 -10.30
C ASP A 9 10.69 0.21 -11.24
N THR A 10 11.39 -0.90 -10.98
CA THR A 10 12.51 -1.41 -11.78
C THR A 10 12.06 -2.30 -12.94
N SER A 11 10.77 -2.57 -13.06
CA SER A 11 10.23 -3.46 -14.12
C SER A 11 10.38 -2.85 -15.51
N ALA A 12 10.32 -3.72 -16.51
CA ALA A 12 10.39 -3.33 -17.92
C ALA A 12 9.28 -2.35 -18.34
N ILE A 13 8.08 -2.44 -17.70
CA ILE A 13 6.95 -1.54 -17.96
C ILE A 13 7.29 -0.13 -17.49
N HIS A 14 7.78 0.00 -16.26
CA HIS A 14 8.16 1.29 -15.69
C HIS A 14 9.34 1.93 -16.42
N ARG A 15 10.34 1.13 -16.83
CA ARG A 15 11.45 1.62 -17.67
C ARG A 15 10.93 2.14 -19.01
N ALA A 16 10.11 1.38 -19.72
CA ALA A 16 9.54 1.79 -21.00
C ALA A 16 8.65 3.04 -20.88
N ALA A 17 7.98 3.23 -19.75
CA ALA A 17 7.19 4.44 -19.46
C ALA A 17 8.12 5.65 -19.25
N ARG A 18 9.17 5.52 -18.44
CA ARG A 18 10.15 6.59 -18.22
C ARG A 18 10.83 7.03 -19.51
N GLU A 19 11.21 6.09 -20.40
CA GLU A 19 11.77 6.40 -21.71
C GLU A 19 10.84 7.24 -22.60
N LYS A 20 9.53 7.15 -22.35
CA LYS A 20 8.52 7.97 -23.04
C LYS A 20 8.18 9.27 -22.30
N GLY A 21 8.88 9.56 -21.20
CA GLY A 21 8.63 10.74 -20.36
C GLY A 21 7.40 10.65 -19.48
N LEU A 22 6.89 9.44 -19.23
CA LEU A 22 5.80 9.19 -18.30
C LEU A 22 6.40 8.98 -16.88
N ASN A 23 6.40 10.04 -16.08
CA ASN A 23 6.93 10.04 -14.70
C ASN A 23 5.82 9.89 -13.65
N ASN A 24 4.65 9.47 -14.07
CA ASN A 24 3.48 9.28 -13.21
C ASN A 24 3.58 7.96 -12.44
N VAL A 25 2.85 7.85 -11.34
CA VAL A 25 2.67 6.58 -10.63
C VAL A 25 1.97 5.59 -11.55
N ILE A 26 2.56 4.41 -11.70
CA ILE A 26 2.00 3.27 -12.44
C ILE A 26 1.66 2.19 -11.42
N GLU A 27 0.54 1.54 -11.63
CA GLU A 27 0.04 0.45 -10.80
C GLU A 27 -0.34 -0.74 -11.68
N VAL A 28 0.14 -1.93 -11.32
CA VAL A 28 -0.18 -3.18 -12.03
C VAL A 28 -0.78 -4.17 -11.06
N TYR A 29 -2.03 -4.54 -11.26
CA TYR A 29 -2.71 -5.46 -10.35
C TYR A 29 -3.70 -6.37 -11.06
N LEU A 30 -4.01 -7.49 -10.41
CA LEU A 30 -5.05 -8.42 -10.84
C LEU A 30 -6.35 -8.09 -10.10
N ASP A 31 -7.37 -7.67 -10.85
CA ASP A 31 -8.71 -7.48 -10.30
C ASP A 31 -9.48 -8.80 -10.40
N THR A 32 -9.75 -9.40 -9.24
CA THR A 32 -10.48 -10.68 -9.11
C THR A 32 -11.94 -10.49 -8.67
N ALA A 33 -12.37 -9.26 -8.40
CA ALA A 33 -13.75 -9.00 -7.97
C ALA A 33 -14.81 -9.26 -9.06
N PRO A 34 -14.58 -8.96 -10.35
CA PRO A 34 -15.50 -9.34 -11.42
C PRO A 34 -15.54 -10.84 -11.67
N ALA A 35 -16.67 -11.32 -12.22
CA ALA A 35 -16.81 -12.72 -12.66
C ALA A 35 -15.76 -13.14 -13.70
N LEU A 36 -15.19 -12.19 -14.42
CA LEU A 36 -14.05 -12.37 -15.32
C LEU A 36 -12.86 -11.56 -14.77
N PRO A 37 -11.89 -12.23 -14.12
CA PRO A 37 -10.70 -11.55 -13.62
C PRO A 37 -9.94 -10.82 -14.73
N SER A 38 -9.37 -9.66 -14.40
CA SER A 38 -8.65 -8.84 -15.39
C SER A 38 -7.33 -8.31 -14.83
N LEU A 39 -6.26 -8.42 -15.63
CA LEU A 39 -5.00 -7.76 -15.36
C LEU A 39 -5.15 -6.27 -15.74
N LYS A 40 -4.90 -5.39 -14.79
CA LYS A 40 -5.05 -3.94 -14.95
C LYS A 40 -3.70 -3.25 -14.87
N PHE A 41 -3.52 -2.31 -15.78
CA PHE A 41 -2.40 -1.37 -15.80
C PHE A 41 -3.00 0.03 -15.67
N ARG A 42 -2.61 0.78 -14.68
CA ARG A 42 -3.15 2.11 -14.38
C ARG A 42 -2.02 3.13 -14.39
N LEU A 43 -2.23 4.24 -15.07
CA LEU A 43 -1.40 5.43 -15.00
C LEU A 43 -2.17 6.50 -14.22
N HIS A 44 -1.65 6.90 -13.07
CA HIS A 44 -2.27 7.93 -12.24
C HIS A 44 -1.93 9.33 -12.77
N ASN A 45 -2.85 10.27 -12.58
CA ASN A 45 -2.66 11.70 -12.92
C ASN A 45 -2.15 11.94 -14.35
N ALA A 46 -2.61 11.11 -15.31
CA ALA A 46 -2.22 11.22 -16.72
C ALA A 46 -2.65 12.55 -17.31
N LYS A 47 -1.78 13.15 -18.10
CA LYS A 47 -2.10 14.34 -18.92
C LYS A 47 -2.90 13.90 -20.16
N PRO A 48 -3.75 14.79 -20.74
CA PRO A 48 -4.43 14.47 -21.98
C PRO A 48 -3.47 14.03 -23.08
N GLY A 49 -3.76 12.90 -23.73
CA GLY A 49 -2.95 12.33 -24.81
C GLY A 49 -1.85 11.34 -24.38
N GLN A 50 -1.66 11.09 -23.09
CA GLN A 50 -0.69 10.12 -22.60
C GLN A 50 -1.18 8.66 -22.64
N ASP A 51 -2.45 8.42 -22.94
CA ASP A 51 -3.06 7.09 -23.01
C ASP A 51 -2.41 6.19 -24.08
N GLU A 52 -2.14 6.72 -25.28
CA GLU A 52 -1.46 5.97 -26.35
C GLU A 52 0.00 5.65 -26.00
N GLU A 53 0.71 6.61 -25.40
CA GLU A 53 2.10 6.46 -24.96
C GLU A 53 2.22 5.43 -23.85
N PHE A 54 1.29 5.46 -22.90
CA PHE A 54 1.22 4.48 -21.80
C PHE A 54 0.91 3.07 -22.32
N LEU A 55 -0.08 2.93 -23.20
CA LEU A 55 -0.40 1.64 -23.81
C LEU A 55 0.81 1.07 -24.58
N ALA A 56 1.55 1.94 -25.28
CA ALA A 56 2.77 1.52 -25.98
C ALA A 56 3.89 1.11 -25.01
N ALA A 57 4.03 1.79 -23.84
CA ALA A 57 4.98 1.41 -22.80
C ALA A 57 4.66 0.04 -22.20
N VAL A 58 3.38 -0.20 -21.84
CA VAL A 58 2.92 -1.50 -21.34
C VAL A 58 3.21 -2.62 -22.33
N LYS A 59 2.91 -2.43 -23.63
CA LYS A 59 3.20 -3.42 -24.66
C LYS A 59 4.70 -3.68 -24.82
N THR A 60 5.51 -2.63 -24.75
CA THR A 60 6.98 -2.75 -24.84
C THR A 60 7.52 -3.54 -23.66
N GLY A 61 7.12 -3.21 -22.43
CA GLY A 61 7.56 -3.90 -21.23
C GLY A 61 7.09 -5.36 -21.18
N LEU A 62 5.84 -5.64 -21.49
CA LEU A 62 5.33 -7.02 -21.57
C LEU A 62 6.06 -7.84 -22.63
N LYS A 63 6.38 -7.24 -23.77
CA LYS A 63 7.16 -7.91 -24.84
C LYS A 63 8.56 -8.26 -24.33
N GLU A 64 9.25 -7.32 -23.71
CA GLU A 64 10.58 -7.54 -23.13
C GLU A 64 10.55 -8.70 -22.13
N VAL A 65 9.59 -8.69 -21.17
CA VAL A 65 9.44 -9.76 -20.19
C VAL A 65 9.12 -11.11 -20.85
N SER A 66 8.27 -11.14 -21.88
CA SER A 66 7.91 -12.40 -22.56
C SER A 66 9.09 -13.01 -23.32
N GLU A 67 9.98 -12.18 -23.87
CA GLU A 67 11.13 -12.64 -24.64
C GLU A 67 12.33 -12.98 -23.74
N ASN A 68 12.62 -12.14 -22.74
CA ASN A 68 13.86 -12.17 -21.98
C ASN A 68 13.67 -12.55 -20.49
N GLY A 69 12.45 -12.50 -19.96
CA GLY A 69 12.20 -12.54 -18.51
C GLY A 69 12.56 -11.22 -17.83
N VAL A 70 12.88 -11.29 -16.55
CA VAL A 70 13.41 -10.17 -15.76
C VAL A 70 14.78 -10.53 -15.19
N SER A 71 15.48 -9.56 -14.58
CA SER A 71 16.75 -9.87 -13.92
C SER A 71 16.56 -10.91 -12.83
N SER A 72 17.56 -11.75 -12.61
CA SER A 72 17.53 -12.77 -11.54
C SER A 72 17.30 -12.12 -10.17
N ASP A 73 17.94 -10.97 -9.95
CA ASP A 73 17.87 -10.25 -8.69
C ASP A 73 16.44 -9.76 -8.40
N LEU A 74 15.78 -9.14 -9.38
CA LEU A 74 14.37 -8.74 -9.25
C LEU A 74 13.47 -9.95 -9.03
N PHE A 75 13.66 -11.03 -9.77
CA PHE A 75 12.83 -12.23 -9.64
C PHE A 75 12.93 -12.83 -8.25
N HIS A 76 14.16 -12.98 -7.72
CA HIS A 76 14.39 -13.55 -6.39
C HIS A 76 13.92 -12.60 -5.27
N ALA A 77 14.13 -11.30 -5.41
CA ALA A 77 13.66 -10.31 -4.44
C ALA A 77 12.14 -10.37 -4.25
N VAL A 78 11.38 -10.36 -5.34
CA VAL A 78 9.91 -10.45 -5.29
C VAL A 78 9.45 -11.80 -4.72
N LEU A 79 10.11 -12.90 -5.06
CA LEU A 79 9.78 -14.20 -4.49
C LEU A 79 10.02 -14.24 -2.98
N LYS A 80 11.15 -13.70 -2.51
CA LYS A 80 11.51 -13.66 -1.10
C LYS A 80 10.54 -12.76 -0.31
N GLU A 81 10.21 -11.60 -0.83
CA GLU A 81 9.20 -10.70 -0.27
C GLU A 81 7.84 -11.39 -0.13
N ASN A 82 7.34 -12.02 -1.20
CA ASN A 82 6.08 -12.74 -1.15
C ASN A 82 6.08 -13.87 -0.12
N ARG A 83 7.21 -14.57 0.04
CA ARG A 83 7.35 -15.60 1.06
C ARG A 83 7.31 -15.03 2.46
N LEU A 84 8.00 -13.91 2.70
CA LEU A 84 8.01 -13.22 3.98
C LEU A 84 6.61 -12.71 4.33
N SER A 85 5.94 -12.09 3.37
CA SER A 85 4.54 -11.64 3.49
C SER A 85 3.59 -12.78 3.84
N ASP A 86 3.73 -13.96 3.20
CA ASP A 86 2.93 -15.15 3.52
C ASP A 86 3.20 -15.63 4.96
N CYS A 87 4.45 -15.65 5.39
CA CYS A 87 4.80 -16.01 6.75
C CYS A 87 4.20 -15.06 7.78
N LEU A 88 4.27 -13.76 7.55
CA LEU A 88 3.65 -12.73 8.42
C LEU A 88 2.13 -12.86 8.44
N THR A 89 1.51 -13.08 7.29
CA THR A 89 0.06 -13.28 7.20
C THR A 89 -0.40 -14.50 7.99
N ARG A 90 0.39 -15.57 8.03
CA ARG A 90 0.09 -16.79 8.82
C ARG A 90 0.17 -16.57 10.33
N GLU A 91 0.90 -15.58 10.79
CA GLU A 91 0.99 -15.18 12.20
C GLU A 91 0.00 -14.04 12.56
N ALA A 92 -0.75 -13.52 11.57
CA ALA A 92 -1.68 -12.43 11.79
C ALA A 92 -2.89 -12.85 12.65
N PRO A 93 -3.42 -11.97 13.50
CA PRO A 93 -4.68 -12.18 14.17
C PRO A 93 -5.80 -12.47 13.14
N HIS A 94 -6.74 -13.33 13.50
CA HIS A 94 -7.87 -13.68 12.62
C HIS A 94 -7.49 -14.43 11.32
N LEU A 95 -6.39 -15.15 11.30
CA LEU A 95 -5.96 -15.97 10.17
C LEU A 95 -7.11 -16.81 9.58
N GLY A 96 -7.93 -17.43 10.44
CA GLY A 96 -9.09 -18.22 10.00
C GLY A 96 -10.12 -17.43 9.19
N PHE A 97 -10.29 -16.13 9.50
CA PHE A 97 -11.15 -15.24 8.73
C PHE A 97 -10.57 -14.97 7.33
N HIS A 98 -9.29 -14.60 7.25
CA HIS A 98 -8.61 -14.38 5.97
C HIS A 98 -8.64 -15.61 5.08
N ILE A 99 -8.35 -16.78 5.66
CA ILE A 99 -8.44 -18.06 4.96
C ILE A 99 -9.84 -18.30 4.40
N SER A 100 -10.87 -18.08 5.21
CA SER A 100 -12.26 -18.30 4.80
C SER A 100 -12.69 -17.33 3.71
N GLU A 101 -12.23 -16.08 3.77
CA GLU A 101 -12.48 -15.05 2.75
C GLU A 101 -11.87 -15.45 1.40
N GLU A 102 -10.61 -15.86 1.38
CA GLU A 102 -9.92 -16.27 0.15
C GLU A 102 -10.52 -17.55 -0.45
N ILE A 103 -10.88 -18.53 0.38
CA ILE A 103 -11.64 -19.70 -0.09
C ILE A 103 -12.98 -19.28 -0.69
N GLY A 104 -13.70 -18.37 -0.04
CA GLY A 104 -14.99 -17.88 -0.51
C GLY A 104 -14.88 -17.14 -1.84
N LYS A 105 -13.90 -16.26 -2.01
CA LYS A 105 -13.60 -15.57 -3.27
C LYS A 105 -13.31 -16.56 -4.39
N TYR A 106 -12.41 -17.51 -4.14
CA TYR A 106 -12.04 -18.54 -5.12
C TYR A 106 -13.22 -19.44 -5.49
N TRP A 107 -13.99 -19.89 -4.49
CA TRP A 107 -15.16 -20.71 -4.70
C TRP A 107 -16.24 -19.99 -5.54
N SER A 108 -16.51 -18.73 -5.23
CA SER A 108 -17.51 -17.94 -5.96
C SER A 108 -17.21 -17.78 -7.45
N THR A 109 -15.94 -17.83 -7.84
CA THR A 109 -15.49 -17.63 -9.22
C THR A 109 -15.19 -18.93 -9.97
N THR A 110 -14.82 -20.01 -9.27
CA THR A 110 -14.33 -21.24 -9.89
C THR A 110 -15.18 -22.47 -9.58
N ASP A 111 -16.14 -22.36 -8.67
CA ASP A 111 -16.92 -23.47 -8.12
C ASP A 111 -16.07 -24.58 -7.43
N LYS A 112 -14.86 -24.20 -6.95
CA LYS A 112 -13.90 -25.09 -6.29
C LYS A 112 -13.50 -24.52 -4.94
N THR A 113 -13.19 -25.39 -3.97
CA THR A 113 -12.79 -25.01 -2.61
C THR A 113 -11.30 -25.25 -2.30
N GLY A 114 -10.54 -25.80 -3.24
CA GLY A 114 -9.14 -26.19 -3.07
C GLY A 114 -8.12 -25.05 -3.18
N TYR A 115 -8.47 -23.82 -2.78
CA TYR A 115 -7.62 -22.63 -2.90
C TYR A 115 -6.23 -22.82 -2.27
N PHE A 116 -6.17 -23.32 -1.04
CA PHE A 116 -4.90 -23.46 -0.30
C PHE A 116 -3.91 -24.40 -0.98
N THR A 117 -4.37 -25.56 -1.41
CA THR A 117 -3.50 -26.52 -2.11
C THR A 117 -2.98 -25.95 -3.42
N LEU A 118 -3.83 -25.18 -4.12
CA LEU A 118 -3.41 -24.51 -5.37
C LEU A 118 -2.41 -23.38 -5.09
N TYR A 119 -2.64 -22.59 -4.05
CA TYR A 119 -1.75 -21.48 -3.67
C TYR A 119 -0.35 -21.99 -3.34
N GLU A 120 -0.23 -23.00 -2.46
CA GLU A 120 1.06 -23.58 -2.10
C GLU A 120 1.76 -24.22 -3.32
N ASN A 121 1.05 -24.97 -4.14
CA ASN A 121 1.63 -25.55 -5.34
C ASN A 121 2.08 -24.49 -6.36
N CYS A 122 1.34 -23.39 -6.51
CA CYS A 122 1.74 -22.30 -7.38
C CYS A 122 3.00 -21.61 -6.86
N PHE A 123 3.09 -21.38 -5.55
CA PHE A 123 4.24 -20.76 -4.92
C PHE A 123 5.51 -21.62 -5.14
N ASP A 124 5.45 -22.89 -4.79
CA ASP A 124 6.56 -23.82 -5.00
C ASP A 124 6.97 -23.94 -6.46
N THR A 125 6.00 -23.90 -7.39
CA THR A 125 6.25 -23.96 -8.82
C THR A 125 7.00 -22.72 -9.31
N PHE A 126 6.65 -21.52 -8.81
CA PHE A 126 7.37 -20.29 -9.13
C PHE A 126 8.80 -20.29 -8.56
N PHE A 127 8.99 -20.77 -7.33
CA PHE A 127 10.31 -20.90 -6.72
C PHE A 127 11.25 -21.82 -7.49
N GLN A 128 10.70 -22.84 -8.16
CA GLN A 128 11.48 -23.80 -8.96
C GLN A 128 11.66 -23.36 -10.42
N ASP A 129 11.01 -22.26 -10.83
CA ASP A 129 11.06 -21.77 -12.21
C ASP A 129 12.26 -20.85 -12.47
N GLU A 130 13.46 -21.38 -12.26
CA GLU A 130 14.73 -20.63 -12.52
C GLU A 130 14.81 -20.01 -13.93
N LYS A 131 14.10 -20.56 -14.91
CA LYS A 131 14.06 -20.07 -16.30
C LYS A 131 12.98 -19.02 -16.53
N GLN A 132 12.16 -18.76 -15.53
CA GLN A 132 11.04 -17.83 -15.58
C GLN A 132 10.05 -18.14 -16.74
N ASP A 133 9.90 -19.42 -17.08
CA ASP A 133 9.05 -19.85 -18.21
C ASP A 133 7.57 -19.51 -17.95
N ILE A 134 7.12 -19.55 -16.68
CA ILE A 134 5.77 -19.18 -16.28
C ILE A 134 5.55 -17.68 -16.46
N LEU A 135 6.46 -16.85 -15.93
CA LEU A 135 6.41 -15.40 -16.06
C LEU A 135 6.38 -14.96 -17.51
N ARG A 136 7.31 -15.50 -18.32
CA ARG A 136 7.44 -15.19 -19.76
C ARG A 136 6.17 -15.55 -20.52
N ARG A 137 5.59 -16.72 -20.24
CA ARG A 137 4.33 -17.15 -20.87
C ARG A 137 3.17 -16.23 -20.49
N LEU A 138 3.00 -15.90 -19.21
CA LEU A 138 1.90 -15.03 -18.76
C LEU A 138 2.04 -13.60 -19.30
N ALA A 139 3.25 -13.07 -19.39
CA ALA A 139 3.50 -11.79 -20.06
C ALA A 139 3.15 -11.85 -21.56
N GLY A 140 3.48 -12.95 -22.23
CA GLY A 140 3.10 -13.21 -23.63
C GLY A 140 1.58 -13.29 -23.83
N ASP A 141 0.88 -13.98 -22.93
CA ASP A 141 -0.59 -14.07 -22.96
C ASP A 141 -1.23 -12.69 -22.75
N ALA A 142 -0.64 -11.85 -21.88
CA ALA A 142 -1.10 -10.48 -21.64
C ALA A 142 -0.87 -9.53 -22.84
N LEU A 143 0.10 -9.81 -23.73
CA LEU A 143 0.30 -9.06 -24.98
C LEU A 143 -0.80 -9.25 -26.00
N THR A 144 -1.43 -10.44 -26.02
CA THR A 144 -2.45 -10.84 -27.00
C THR A 144 -3.73 -11.30 -26.31
N PRO A 145 -4.34 -10.47 -25.45
CA PRO A 145 -5.52 -10.87 -24.71
C PRO A 145 -6.72 -11.03 -25.65
N SER A 146 -7.61 -11.99 -25.34
CA SER A 146 -8.85 -12.18 -26.08
C SER A 146 -9.82 -10.99 -25.94
N LEU A 147 -9.75 -10.29 -24.80
CA LEU A 147 -10.53 -9.09 -24.47
C LEU A 147 -9.62 -8.05 -23.86
N SER A 148 -9.70 -6.82 -24.34
CA SER A 148 -9.01 -5.67 -23.76
C SER A 148 -9.85 -4.41 -23.89
N ALA A 149 -9.69 -3.48 -22.96
CA ALA A 149 -10.30 -2.16 -22.99
C ALA A 149 -9.33 -1.13 -22.45
N VAL A 150 -9.39 0.07 -23.01
CA VAL A 150 -8.71 1.26 -22.48
C VAL A 150 -9.79 2.19 -21.94
N VAL A 151 -9.63 2.63 -20.70
CA VAL A 151 -10.57 3.55 -20.04
C VAL A 151 -9.79 4.76 -19.58
N THR A 152 -10.19 5.95 -20.07
CA THR A 152 -9.63 7.22 -19.63
C THR A 152 -10.66 7.94 -18.78
N THR A 153 -10.32 8.22 -17.52
CA THR A 153 -11.15 8.98 -16.59
C THR A 153 -10.71 10.44 -16.62
N VAL A 154 -11.62 11.32 -16.97
CA VAL A 154 -11.35 12.77 -17.06
C VAL A 154 -12.18 13.49 -16.01
N PRO A 155 -11.58 14.35 -15.16
CA PRO A 155 -12.34 15.14 -14.21
C PRO A 155 -13.28 16.12 -14.95
N LYS A 156 -14.52 16.19 -14.49
CA LYS A 156 -15.53 17.10 -15.02
C LYS A 156 -16.06 17.97 -13.88
N PRO A 157 -15.55 19.19 -13.72
CA PRO A 157 -16.05 20.11 -12.70
C PRO A 157 -17.57 20.35 -12.87
N GLY A 158 -18.29 20.41 -11.76
CA GLY A 158 -19.75 20.58 -11.74
C GLY A 158 -20.57 19.33 -12.06
N LEU A 159 -19.92 18.16 -12.26
CA LEU A 159 -20.65 16.91 -12.55
C LEU A 159 -21.49 16.46 -11.36
N ALA A 160 -20.94 16.55 -10.15
CA ALA A 160 -21.62 16.12 -8.93
C ALA A 160 -22.90 16.97 -8.70
N GLU A 161 -22.80 18.27 -8.86
CA GLU A 161 -23.92 19.19 -8.74
C GLU A 161 -24.98 18.90 -9.82
N ALA A 162 -24.57 18.70 -11.06
CA ALA A 162 -25.50 18.37 -12.16
C ALA A 162 -26.21 17.02 -11.92
N MET A 163 -25.50 16.00 -11.41
CA MET A 163 -26.10 14.71 -11.06
C MET A 163 -27.10 14.83 -9.89
N GLU A 164 -26.80 15.67 -8.89
CA GLU A 164 -27.75 15.88 -7.78
C GLU A 164 -28.99 16.64 -8.24
N GLU A 165 -28.85 17.64 -9.11
CA GLU A 165 -29.97 18.32 -9.73
C GLU A 165 -30.84 17.36 -10.56
N GLU A 166 -30.23 16.50 -11.38
CA GLU A 166 -30.93 15.49 -12.16
C GLU A 166 -31.69 14.50 -11.25
N LYS A 167 -31.04 14.05 -10.19
CA LYS A 167 -31.64 13.18 -9.18
C LYS A 167 -32.82 13.85 -8.47
N GLU A 168 -32.65 15.10 -8.05
CA GLU A 168 -33.76 15.85 -7.46
C GLU A 168 -34.95 15.98 -8.40
N GLN A 169 -34.68 16.31 -9.68
CA GLN A 169 -35.71 16.42 -10.70
C GLN A 169 -36.42 15.07 -10.89
N TYR A 170 -35.66 13.98 -11.03
CA TYR A 170 -36.21 12.62 -11.13
C TYR A 170 -37.10 12.28 -9.92
N LEU A 171 -36.67 12.60 -8.69
CA LEU A 171 -37.45 12.34 -7.49
C LEU A 171 -38.73 13.18 -7.44
N LYS A 172 -38.70 14.45 -7.88
CA LYS A 172 -39.89 15.30 -7.99
C LYS A 172 -40.90 14.73 -9.00
N GLU A 173 -40.46 14.33 -10.17
CA GLU A 173 -41.31 13.73 -11.19
C GLU A 173 -41.87 12.38 -10.71
N LYS A 174 -41.03 11.53 -10.11
CA LYS A 174 -41.47 10.26 -9.53
C LYS A 174 -42.54 10.47 -8.46
N LYS A 175 -42.32 11.42 -7.54
CA LYS A 175 -43.32 11.78 -6.51
C LYS A 175 -44.62 12.27 -7.12
N ALA A 176 -44.56 13.09 -8.17
CA ALA A 176 -45.76 13.62 -8.88
C ALA A 176 -46.53 12.51 -9.62
N SER A 177 -45.86 11.43 -10.05
CA SER A 177 -46.48 10.29 -10.73
C SER A 177 -47.17 9.30 -9.80
N LEU A 178 -46.87 9.34 -8.51
CA LEU A 178 -47.44 8.42 -7.53
C LEU A 178 -48.89 8.76 -7.19
N SER A 179 -49.74 7.78 -7.17
CA SER A 179 -51.12 7.91 -6.65
C SER A 179 -51.12 8.08 -5.14
N LYS A 180 -52.22 8.64 -4.60
CA LYS A 180 -52.38 8.78 -3.12
C LYS A 180 -52.23 7.43 -2.40
N LYS A 181 -52.67 6.32 -3.00
CA LYS A 181 -52.55 4.99 -2.41
C LYS A 181 -51.09 4.53 -2.34
N GLU A 182 -50.31 4.77 -3.38
CA GLU A 182 -48.88 4.44 -3.41
C GLU A 182 -48.08 5.28 -2.43
N ILE A 183 -48.41 6.56 -2.30
CA ILE A 183 -47.78 7.44 -1.29
C ILE A 183 -48.06 6.94 0.12
N LEU A 184 -49.31 6.58 0.41
CA LEU A 184 -49.67 6.05 1.75
C LEU A 184 -48.93 4.74 2.04
N LYS A 185 -48.87 3.85 1.05
CA LYS A 185 -48.13 2.60 1.22
C LYS A 185 -46.63 2.85 1.43
N LEU A 186 -46.01 3.76 0.66
CA LEU A 186 -44.59 4.13 0.84
C LEU A 186 -44.31 4.71 2.23
N MET A 187 -45.25 5.52 2.78
CA MET A 187 -45.13 6.04 4.14
C MET A 187 -45.25 4.93 5.20
N GLU A 188 -46.12 3.94 4.99
CA GLU A 188 -46.27 2.79 5.87
C GLU A 188 -45.00 1.90 5.81
N ASP A 189 -44.55 1.52 4.61
CA ASP A 189 -43.34 0.74 4.39
C ASP A 189 -42.08 1.45 5.00
N THR A 190 -42.00 2.77 4.88
CA THR A 190 -40.92 3.56 5.49
C THR A 190 -40.98 3.54 7.02
N LYS A 191 -42.18 3.65 7.59
CA LYS A 191 -42.38 3.56 9.03
C LYS A 191 -42.00 2.17 9.54
N ASP A 192 -42.44 1.13 8.86
CA ASP A 192 -42.14 -0.25 9.23
C ASP A 192 -40.63 -0.52 9.13
N PHE A 193 -39.96 0.00 8.09
CA PHE A 193 -38.51 -0.04 7.98
C PHE A 193 -37.80 0.69 9.12
N GLN A 194 -38.28 1.88 9.50
CA GLN A 194 -37.73 2.63 10.65
C GLN A 194 -37.88 1.87 11.97
N ILE A 195 -39.05 1.25 12.18
CA ILE A 195 -39.29 0.42 13.36
C ILE A 195 -38.37 -0.79 13.38
N TRP A 196 -38.22 -1.46 12.22
CA TRP A 196 -37.33 -2.58 12.08
C TRP A 196 -35.86 -2.19 12.30
N ASN A 197 -35.41 -1.06 11.72
CA ASN A 197 -34.04 -0.58 11.83
C ASN A 197 -33.69 -0.06 13.25
N GLN A 198 -34.70 0.39 14.00
CA GLN A 198 -34.54 0.84 15.40
C GLN A 198 -34.73 -0.29 16.40
N ASN A 199 -35.20 -1.45 15.93
CA ASN A 199 -35.48 -2.58 16.77
C ASN A 199 -34.17 -3.32 17.09
N ASP A 200 -33.60 -2.98 18.23
CA ASP A 200 -32.36 -3.57 18.78
C ASP A 200 -32.56 -5.03 19.28
N GLN A 201 -33.64 -5.70 18.91
CA GLN A 201 -33.88 -7.11 19.25
C GLN A 201 -33.08 -8.05 18.33
N CYS A 202 -31.82 -7.68 17.99
CA CYS A 202 -30.88 -8.69 17.56
C CYS A 202 -30.66 -9.64 18.76
N ASN A 203 -30.85 -10.93 18.52
CA ASN A 203 -30.35 -11.92 19.47
C ASN A 203 -28.82 -11.73 19.55
N LEU A 204 -28.33 -11.21 20.66
CA LEU A 204 -26.92 -10.95 20.92
C LEU A 204 -26.18 -12.16 21.52
N ASP A 205 -26.87 -13.32 21.61
CA ASP A 205 -26.32 -14.54 22.21
C ASP A 205 -25.06 -15.05 21.48
N PHE A 206 -24.88 -14.61 20.23
CA PHE A 206 -23.66 -14.92 19.43
C PHE A 206 -22.49 -13.96 19.70
N LEU A 207 -22.71 -12.85 20.38
CA LEU A 207 -21.64 -11.93 20.71
C LEU A 207 -20.79 -12.52 21.84
N ILE A 208 -19.49 -12.40 21.68
CA ILE A 208 -18.51 -12.72 22.72
C ILE A 208 -18.84 -11.87 23.94
N GLN A 209 -19.10 -12.51 25.07
CA GLN A 209 -19.34 -11.84 26.34
C GLN A 209 -17.99 -11.51 27.02
N PRO A 210 -17.94 -10.54 27.93
CA PRO A 210 -16.72 -10.22 28.69
C PRO A 210 -16.08 -11.46 29.37
N GLU A 211 -16.90 -12.44 29.75
CA GLU A 211 -16.50 -13.67 30.39
C GLU A 211 -15.84 -14.67 29.42
N ASP A 212 -16.12 -14.53 28.11
CA ASP A 212 -15.53 -15.37 27.04
C ASP A 212 -14.16 -14.84 26.59
N LEU A 213 -13.82 -13.62 27.00
CA LEU A 213 -12.52 -13.04 26.65
C LEU A 213 -11.41 -13.76 27.42
N PRO A 214 -10.32 -14.14 26.75
CA PRO A 214 -9.16 -14.62 27.46
C PRO A 214 -8.69 -13.56 28.47
N GLY A 215 -8.17 -14.00 29.60
CA GLY A 215 -7.56 -13.07 30.55
C GLY A 215 -6.50 -12.20 29.89
N PRO A 216 -6.05 -11.12 30.54
CA PRO A 216 -5.03 -10.26 29.96
C PRO A 216 -3.80 -11.11 29.63
N GLU A 217 -3.30 -10.94 28.40
CA GLU A 217 -2.05 -11.57 27.99
C GLU A 217 -0.91 -11.12 28.91
N ALA A 218 0.04 -12.01 29.16
CA ALA A 218 1.24 -11.64 29.92
C ALA A 218 1.95 -10.48 29.18
N GLU A 219 2.34 -9.46 29.93
CA GLU A 219 3.13 -8.37 29.33
C GLU A 219 4.39 -8.93 28.69
N PRO A 220 4.77 -8.46 27.49
CA PRO A 220 5.98 -8.92 26.83
C PRO A 220 7.20 -8.62 27.71
N VAL A 221 8.10 -9.59 27.82
CA VAL A 221 9.36 -9.39 28.54
C VAL A 221 10.28 -8.55 27.67
N ILE A 222 10.51 -7.30 28.08
CA ILE A 222 11.45 -6.40 27.40
C ILE A 222 12.81 -6.50 28.09
N SER A 223 13.84 -6.82 27.34
CA SER A 223 15.24 -6.81 27.77
C SER A 223 15.90 -5.54 27.26
N GLU A 224 16.61 -4.85 28.15
CA GLU A 224 17.41 -3.67 27.83
C GLU A 224 18.90 -4.03 27.83
N THR A 225 19.59 -3.65 26.77
CA THR A 225 21.05 -3.77 26.64
C THR A 225 21.63 -2.47 26.10
N VAL A 226 22.90 -2.23 26.36
CA VAL A 226 23.63 -1.07 25.80
C VAL A 226 24.78 -1.58 24.96
N LEU A 227 24.76 -1.28 23.67
CA LEU A 227 25.80 -1.65 22.71
C LEU A 227 26.46 -0.36 22.18
N HIS A 228 27.72 -0.12 22.47
CA HIS A 228 28.49 1.04 22.02
C HIS A 228 27.74 2.38 22.27
N ASP A 229 27.23 2.56 23.49
CA ASP A 229 26.42 3.69 23.94
C ASP A 229 25.03 3.84 23.28
N ILE A 230 24.59 2.85 22.50
CA ILE A 230 23.23 2.78 21.94
C ILE A 230 22.36 1.91 22.86
N HIS A 231 21.25 2.46 23.32
CA HIS A 231 20.24 1.73 24.07
C HIS A 231 19.44 0.82 23.14
N CYS A 232 19.46 -0.48 23.39
CA CYS A 232 18.74 -1.47 22.62
C CYS A 232 17.67 -2.12 23.49
N LEU A 233 16.43 -2.07 23.04
CA LEU A 233 15.31 -2.80 23.64
C LEU A 233 15.00 -4.00 22.76
N SER A 234 14.83 -5.17 23.38
CA SER A 234 14.46 -6.39 22.66
C SER A 234 13.39 -7.18 23.39
N SER A 235 12.49 -7.77 22.63
CA SER A 235 11.48 -8.71 23.12
C SER A 235 11.46 -9.94 22.22
N ALA A 236 11.37 -11.12 22.83
CA ALA A 236 11.22 -12.35 22.07
C ALA A 236 9.75 -12.48 21.63
N VAL A 237 9.54 -12.57 20.32
CA VAL A 237 8.25 -12.84 19.70
C VAL A 237 8.30 -14.15 18.92
N SER A 238 7.15 -14.81 18.76
CA SER A 238 7.08 -16.14 18.11
C SER A 238 6.97 -16.02 16.58
N LEU A 239 7.87 -15.29 15.96
CA LEU A 239 7.90 -15.06 14.50
C LEU A 239 9.04 -15.88 13.86
N LYS A 240 8.98 -17.16 13.87
CA LYS A 240 9.86 -18.17 13.22
C LYS A 240 10.95 -17.65 12.27
N GLY A 241 12.01 -17.03 12.82
CA GLY A 241 13.15 -16.53 12.05
C GLY A 241 12.92 -15.16 11.39
N ILE A 242 11.83 -14.47 11.69
CA ILE A 242 11.56 -13.11 11.29
C ILE A 242 11.86 -12.18 12.45
N GLY A 243 12.57 -11.10 12.18
CA GLY A 243 12.77 -9.98 13.10
C GLY A 243 11.91 -8.79 12.71
N CYS A 244 11.46 -8.06 13.73
CA CYS A 244 10.83 -6.76 13.59
C CYS A 244 11.80 -5.74 14.20
N TYR A 245 12.26 -4.79 13.41
CA TYR A 245 13.34 -3.88 13.79
C TYR A 245 12.87 -2.44 13.72
N GLN A 246 13.34 -1.63 14.65
CA GLN A 246 13.06 -0.20 14.64
C GLN A 246 14.27 0.58 15.15
N LEU A 247 14.73 1.55 14.39
CA LEU A 247 15.77 2.50 14.76
C LEU A 247 15.12 3.85 15.09
N PHE A 248 15.68 4.53 16.07
CA PHE A 248 15.24 5.86 16.49
C PHE A 248 16.39 6.84 16.45
N PHE A 249 16.20 7.96 15.76
CA PHE A 249 17.17 9.04 15.63
C PHE A 249 16.60 10.31 16.27
N ASP A 250 17.32 10.88 17.24
CA ASP A 250 16.94 12.16 17.87
C ASP A 250 17.11 13.30 16.86
N ILE A 251 16.02 13.94 16.48
CA ILE A 251 15.97 15.08 15.57
C ILE A 251 15.64 16.39 16.27
N SER A 252 15.67 16.42 17.59
CA SER A 252 15.39 17.62 18.40
C SER A 252 16.36 18.78 18.12
N GLY A 253 17.53 18.49 17.55
CA GLY A 253 18.53 19.46 17.13
C GLY A 253 18.25 20.17 15.81
N LEU A 254 17.25 19.72 15.03
CA LEU A 254 16.88 20.36 13.77
C LEU A 254 16.26 21.74 14.02
N LYS A 255 16.62 22.71 13.17
CA LYS A 255 16.00 24.04 13.21
C LYS A 255 14.60 23.97 12.59
N PRO A 256 13.67 24.85 12.98
CA PRO A 256 12.34 24.90 12.40
C PRO A 256 12.32 25.02 10.86
N SER A 257 13.33 25.69 10.27
CA SER A 257 13.51 25.80 8.81
C SER A 257 13.84 24.48 8.13
N ASP A 258 14.40 23.52 8.86
CA ASP A 258 14.94 22.28 8.29
C ASP A 258 13.88 21.18 8.28
N TRP A 259 12.81 21.33 9.07
CA TRP A 259 11.70 20.36 9.16
C TRP A 259 11.01 20.12 7.82
N ASN A 260 10.86 21.15 6.99
CA ASN A 260 10.24 20.99 5.66
C ASN A 260 11.07 20.09 4.72
N TYR A 261 12.36 19.94 5.00
CA TYR A 261 13.23 19.08 4.21
C TYR A 261 13.26 17.64 4.71
N LEU A 262 12.77 17.36 5.91
CA LEU A 262 12.78 16.01 6.47
C LEU A 262 11.89 15.08 5.65
N THR A 263 10.66 15.49 5.35
CA THR A 263 9.75 14.74 4.51
C THR A 263 10.33 14.51 3.10
N LEU A 264 10.93 15.55 2.51
CA LEU A 264 11.60 15.41 1.21
C LEU A 264 12.79 14.44 1.30
N TYR A 265 13.59 14.54 2.36
CA TYR A 265 14.70 13.63 2.61
C TYR A 265 14.22 12.17 2.65
N GLN A 266 13.17 11.88 3.43
CA GLN A 266 12.58 10.54 3.52
C GLN A 266 12.09 10.02 2.16
N MET A 267 11.45 10.88 1.36
CA MET A 267 11.00 10.52 0.00
C MET A 267 12.15 10.23 -0.98
N LEU A 268 13.32 10.82 -0.76
CA LEU A 268 14.47 10.68 -1.66
C LEU A 268 15.36 9.47 -1.33
N LEU A 269 15.27 8.92 -0.12
CA LEU A 269 16.17 7.86 0.36
C LEU A 269 16.21 6.62 -0.56
N THR A 270 15.09 6.30 -1.21
CA THR A 270 14.97 5.13 -2.10
C THR A 270 14.85 5.51 -3.58
N GLU A 271 15.07 6.78 -3.92
CA GLU A 271 14.89 7.30 -5.28
C GLU A 271 16.19 7.88 -5.88
N LEU A 272 17.28 7.93 -5.11
CA LEU A 272 18.59 8.43 -5.54
C LEU A 272 19.62 7.31 -5.53
N ASP A 273 20.57 7.35 -6.47
CA ASP A 273 21.74 6.47 -6.40
C ASP A 273 22.54 6.75 -5.12
N THR A 274 23.17 5.72 -4.56
CA THR A 274 24.15 5.88 -3.49
C THR A 274 25.57 5.73 -4.05
N SER A 275 26.56 5.89 -3.18
CA SER A 275 27.97 5.64 -3.53
C SER A 275 28.25 4.17 -3.90
N HIS A 276 27.37 3.22 -3.50
CA HIS A 276 27.58 1.79 -3.68
C HIS A 276 26.60 1.15 -4.65
N PHE A 277 25.38 1.70 -4.77
CA PHE A 277 24.30 1.09 -5.53
C PHE A 277 23.58 2.11 -6.41
N THR A 278 23.16 1.67 -7.58
CA THR A 278 22.14 2.39 -8.37
C THR A 278 20.76 2.24 -7.73
N VAL A 279 19.83 3.14 -8.02
CA VAL A 279 18.42 3.05 -7.56
C VAL A 279 17.81 1.68 -7.86
N GLU A 280 18.07 1.12 -9.04
CA GLU A 280 17.56 -0.21 -9.40
C GLU A 280 18.11 -1.31 -8.48
N GLN A 281 19.41 -1.28 -8.18
CA GLN A 281 20.03 -2.25 -7.27
C GLN A 281 19.54 -2.07 -5.84
N GLN A 282 19.38 -0.83 -5.38
CA GLN A 282 18.84 -0.53 -4.04
C GLN A 282 17.43 -1.06 -3.88
N LYS A 283 16.52 -0.76 -4.81
CA LYS A 283 15.12 -1.19 -4.74
C LYS A 283 14.99 -2.72 -4.71
N ASN A 284 15.81 -3.43 -5.49
CA ASN A 284 15.83 -4.88 -5.44
C ASN A 284 16.35 -5.40 -4.08
N LYS A 285 17.41 -4.78 -3.54
CA LYS A 285 17.94 -5.16 -2.22
C LYS A 285 17.00 -4.77 -1.07
N GLU A 286 16.37 -3.61 -1.15
CA GLU A 286 15.35 -3.17 -0.18
C GLU A 286 14.21 -4.18 -0.11
N GLN A 287 13.69 -4.58 -1.27
CA GLN A 287 12.63 -5.57 -1.36
C GLN A 287 13.05 -6.94 -0.82
N GLU A 288 14.31 -7.31 -1.00
CA GLU A 288 14.86 -8.57 -0.50
C GLU A 288 15.09 -8.56 1.01
N LEU A 289 15.56 -7.44 1.59
CA LEU A 289 16.13 -7.36 2.93
C LEU A 289 15.27 -6.56 3.92
N LEU A 290 14.49 -5.59 3.44
CA LEU A 290 13.80 -4.57 4.24
C LEU A 290 12.30 -4.58 3.97
N TYR A 291 11.64 -5.69 4.29
CA TYR A 291 10.19 -5.79 4.07
C TYR A 291 9.41 -4.77 4.89
N ASP A 292 8.44 -4.09 4.25
CA ASP A 292 7.59 -3.05 4.86
C ASP A 292 8.41 -1.95 5.54
N CYS A 293 9.49 -1.51 4.87
CA CYS A 293 10.37 -0.48 5.39
C CYS A 293 9.69 0.88 5.35
N THR A 294 9.59 1.52 6.51
CA THR A 294 9.00 2.86 6.64
C THR A 294 9.94 3.82 7.36
N PHE A 295 9.86 5.10 6.94
CA PHE A 295 10.57 6.21 7.53
C PHE A 295 9.54 7.20 8.07
N ASP A 296 9.41 7.30 9.39
CA ASP A 296 8.35 8.06 10.05
C ASP A 296 8.91 9.08 11.05
N GLU A 297 8.18 10.15 11.28
CA GLU A 297 8.43 11.05 12.41
C GLU A 297 7.57 10.64 13.61
N LEU A 298 8.21 10.52 14.76
CA LEU A 298 7.56 10.24 16.03
C LEU A 298 7.77 11.40 17.02
N TYR A 299 6.73 11.68 17.78
CA TYR A 299 6.72 12.76 18.76
C TYR A 299 6.32 12.22 20.15
N PRO A 300 7.10 11.29 20.75
CA PRO A 300 6.75 10.71 22.04
C PRO A 300 6.74 11.78 23.12
N GLU A 301 5.67 11.79 23.92
CA GLU A 301 5.54 12.65 25.10
C GLU A 301 5.94 11.88 26.36
N ARG A 302 6.87 12.38 27.15
CA ARG A 302 7.22 11.78 28.46
C ARG A 302 6.14 11.98 29.52
N GLU A 303 5.43 13.11 29.47
CA GLU A 303 4.27 13.42 30.30
C GLU A 303 3.25 14.12 29.42
N ALA A 304 1.96 13.81 29.59
CA ALA A 304 0.88 14.41 28.81
C ALA A 304 0.99 15.94 28.73
N GLY A 305 1.22 16.45 27.52
CA GLY A 305 1.34 17.90 27.22
C GLY A 305 2.67 18.55 27.60
N LYS A 306 3.70 17.78 27.98
CA LYS A 306 5.02 18.33 28.35
C LYS A 306 6.15 17.56 27.64
N ASN A 307 7.08 18.30 27.05
CA ASN A 307 8.35 17.79 26.52
C ASN A 307 8.21 16.66 25.48
N SER A 308 7.73 17.02 24.30
CA SER A 308 7.85 16.16 23.12
C SER A 308 9.34 15.98 22.74
N HIS A 309 9.73 14.76 22.43
CA HIS A 309 11.06 14.41 21.94
C HIS A 309 10.92 13.98 20.48
N PRO A 310 11.09 14.89 19.52
CA PRO A 310 10.95 14.54 18.12
C PRO A 310 12.05 13.57 17.70
N MET A 311 11.64 12.47 17.08
CA MET A 311 12.50 11.41 16.59
C MET A 311 12.12 11.07 15.16
N MET A 312 13.09 10.73 14.34
CA MET A 312 12.86 9.99 13.11
C MET A 312 13.00 8.50 13.43
N SER A 313 12.07 7.68 12.99
CA SER A 313 12.16 6.24 13.11
C SER A 313 12.25 5.57 11.74
N VAL A 314 12.99 4.49 11.71
CA VAL A 314 13.05 3.57 10.57
C VAL A 314 12.60 2.22 11.07
N PHE A 315 11.57 1.68 10.45
CA PHE A 315 10.97 0.41 10.82
C PHE A 315 11.02 -0.55 9.63
N TRP A 316 11.32 -1.83 9.87
CA TRP A 316 11.22 -2.86 8.85
C TRP A 316 11.06 -4.26 9.46
N TYR A 317 10.56 -5.19 8.67
CA TYR A 317 10.68 -6.62 8.91
C TYR A 317 11.79 -7.21 8.05
N GLY A 318 12.43 -8.28 8.54
CA GLY A 318 13.43 -9.01 7.78
C GLY A 318 13.68 -10.38 8.40
N LEU A 319 14.37 -11.25 7.66
CA LEU A 319 14.87 -12.48 8.26
C LEU A 319 15.97 -12.15 9.26
N THR A 320 16.00 -12.86 10.37
CA THR A 320 17.02 -12.61 11.40
C THR A 320 18.44 -12.88 10.91
N GLU A 321 18.60 -13.77 9.91
CA GLU A 321 19.87 -14.04 9.27
C GLU A 321 20.36 -12.90 8.36
N ASP A 322 19.44 -12.08 7.83
CA ASP A 322 19.73 -10.96 6.92
C ASP A 322 19.87 -9.63 7.65
N PHE A 323 19.78 -9.60 8.98
CA PHE A 323 19.77 -8.36 9.75
C PHE A 323 20.99 -7.44 9.50
N GLU A 324 22.19 -8.02 9.47
CA GLU A 324 23.42 -7.24 9.27
C GLU A 324 23.43 -6.61 7.87
N GLU A 325 23.08 -7.37 6.83
CA GLU A 325 23.05 -6.88 5.45
C GLU A 325 21.93 -5.81 5.26
N GLY A 326 20.77 -6.02 5.86
CA GLY A 326 19.66 -5.03 5.85
C GLY A 326 20.04 -3.74 6.57
N LEU A 327 20.74 -3.83 7.71
CA LEU A 327 21.21 -2.64 8.43
C LEU A 327 22.28 -1.88 7.64
N GLU A 328 23.23 -2.58 6.98
CA GLU A 328 24.23 -1.94 6.11
C GLU A 328 23.57 -1.22 4.94
N LEU A 329 22.57 -1.83 4.30
CA LEU A 329 21.78 -1.18 3.24
C LEU A 329 21.08 0.08 3.75
N LEU A 330 20.42 0.02 4.90
CA LEU A 330 19.76 1.20 5.51
C LEU A 330 20.74 2.34 5.77
N LEU A 331 21.91 2.04 6.31
CA LEU A 331 22.93 3.06 6.59
C LEU A 331 23.47 3.66 5.30
N ASP A 332 23.59 2.90 4.23
CA ASP A 332 23.99 3.39 2.91
C ASP A 332 22.90 4.29 2.31
N LEU A 333 21.63 3.91 2.40
CA LEU A 333 20.50 4.75 1.97
C LEU A 333 20.47 6.07 2.74
N MET A 334 20.63 6.04 4.05
CA MET A 334 20.51 7.23 4.89
C MET A 334 21.70 8.21 4.76
N GLY A 335 22.89 7.71 4.45
CA GLY A 335 24.12 8.51 4.45
C GLY A 335 24.82 8.63 3.10
N GLY A 336 24.48 7.80 2.13
CA GLY A 336 25.20 7.63 0.87
C GLY A 336 24.54 8.20 -0.38
N CYS A 337 23.30 8.71 -0.30
CA CYS A 337 22.57 9.22 -1.46
C CYS A 337 23.25 10.40 -2.16
N ASP A 338 23.18 10.42 -3.48
CA ASP A 338 23.68 11.52 -4.32
C ASP A 338 22.64 12.66 -4.41
N TYR A 339 22.72 13.60 -3.48
CA TYR A 339 21.86 14.79 -3.47
C TYR A 339 22.28 15.87 -4.48
N GLU A 340 23.34 15.66 -5.29
CA GLU A 340 23.71 16.58 -6.36
C GLU A 340 22.94 16.30 -7.65
N ASP A 341 22.29 15.14 -7.77
CA ASP A 341 21.43 14.81 -8.92
C ASP A 341 20.08 15.56 -8.86
N CYS A 342 20.14 16.84 -9.21
CA CYS A 342 18.96 17.71 -9.24
C CYS A 342 17.90 17.25 -10.23
N GLU A 343 18.26 16.56 -11.30
CA GLU A 343 17.30 16.10 -12.32
C GLU A 343 16.40 15.00 -11.75
N THR A 344 17.00 14.02 -11.08
CA THR A 344 16.24 12.97 -10.40
C THR A 344 15.41 13.52 -9.25
N ILE A 345 15.94 14.44 -8.44
CA ILE A 345 15.19 15.08 -7.34
C ILE A 345 13.93 15.78 -7.88
N LEU A 346 14.06 16.58 -8.94
CA LEU A 346 12.90 17.27 -9.55
C LEU A 346 11.89 16.27 -10.11
N ARG A 347 12.35 15.19 -10.73
CA ARG A 347 11.49 14.13 -11.23
C ARG A 347 10.69 13.43 -10.12
N VAL A 348 11.32 13.18 -8.98
CA VAL A 348 10.64 12.60 -7.80
C VAL A 348 9.58 13.56 -7.25
N ILE A 349 9.92 14.85 -7.14
CA ILE A 349 8.94 15.87 -6.72
C ILE A 349 7.75 15.92 -7.68
N ASP A 350 8.00 15.96 -8.98
CA ASP A 350 6.93 15.99 -10.00
C ASP A 350 6.07 14.72 -9.97
N LYS A 351 6.64 13.57 -9.59
CA LYS A 351 5.91 12.30 -9.44
C LYS A 351 4.89 12.35 -8.30
N TYR A 352 5.29 12.86 -7.13
CA TYR A 352 4.49 12.77 -5.91
C TYR A 352 3.69 14.04 -5.57
N LEU A 353 4.05 15.20 -6.09
CA LEU A 353 3.36 16.45 -5.79
C LEU A 353 1.86 16.44 -6.11
N PRO A 354 1.38 15.86 -7.23
CA PRO A 354 -0.04 15.81 -7.53
C PRO A 354 -0.84 15.00 -6.51
N ASP A 355 -0.29 13.89 -6.03
CA ASP A 355 -0.96 13.04 -5.03
C ASP A 355 -0.99 13.73 -3.67
N TYR A 356 0.08 14.43 -3.32
CA TYR A 356 0.14 15.25 -2.11
C TYR A 356 -0.90 16.37 -2.09
N ASP A 357 -1.04 17.11 -3.20
CA ASP A 357 -2.02 18.18 -3.33
C ASP A 357 -3.46 17.64 -3.31
N MET A 358 -3.72 16.50 -3.94
CA MET A 358 -5.01 15.83 -3.91
C MET A 358 -5.34 15.37 -2.48
N SER A 359 -4.42 14.72 -1.81
CA SER A 359 -4.59 14.29 -0.41
C SER A 359 -4.91 15.44 0.53
N ARG A 360 -4.25 16.59 0.36
CA ARG A 360 -4.56 17.81 1.15
C ARG A 360 -5.97 18.32 0.90
N SER A 361 -6.43 18.26 -0.33
CA SER A 361 -7.78 18.73 -0.70
C SER A 361 -8.86 17.81 -0.15
N ASP A 362 -8.64 16.50 -0.20
CA ASP A 362 -9.61 15.48 0.22
C ASP A 362 -9.68 15.33 1.74
N ASN A 363 -8.59 15.63 2.45
CA ASN A 363 -8.47 15.49 3.90
C ASN A 363 -8.71 16.80 4.69
N GLY A 364 -9.55 17.68 4.19
CA GLY A 364 -9.89 18.94 4.85
C GLY A 364 -10.23 18.81 6.35
N PRO A 365 -11.08 17.86 6.78
CA PRO A 365 -11.36 17.62 8.20
C PRO A 365 -10.11 17.26 9.02
N SER A 366 -9.23 16.39 8.51
CA SER A 366 -7.99 16.02 9.19
C SER A 366 -7.02 17.18 9.30
N LEU A 367 -6.93 18.00 8.25
CA LEU A 367 -6.11 19.22 8.27
C LEU A 367 -6.64 20.22 9.30
N ALA A 368 -7.95 20.43 9.37
CA ALA A 368 -8.57 21.30 10.36
C ALA A 368 -8.33 20.79 11.79
N TYR A 369 -8.41 19.47 11.99
CA TYR A 369 -8.10 18.84 13.27
C TYR A 369 -6.63 19.08 13.65
N SER A 370 -5.68 18.79 12.78
CA SER A 370 -4.25 19.00 13.02
C SER A 370 -3.91 20.47 13.31
N LEU A 371 -4.52 21.40 12.59
CA LEU A 371 -4.36 22.83 12.85
C LEU A 371 -4.91 23.24 14.23
N THR A 372 -5.98 22.61 14.68
CA THR A 372 -6.57 22.86 15.99
C THR A 372 -5.72 22.26 17.11
N GLU A 373 -5.18 21.06 16.93
CA GLU A 373 -4.31 20.41 17.88
C GLU A 373 -3.03 21.25 18.18
N ARG A 374 -2.51 21.99 17.21
CA ARG A 374 -1.35 22.88 17.40
C ARG A 374 -1.51 23.89 18.54
N TYR A 375 -2.76 24.27 18.88
CA TYR A 375 -3.03 25.16 20.00
C TYR A 375 -3.10 24.45 21.35
N ILE A 376 -3.24 23.13 21.34
CA ILE A 376 -3.48 22.31 22.55
C ILE A 376 -2.23 21.52 22.91
N ARG A 377 -1.54 20.98 21.89
CA ARG A 377 -0.41 20.06 22.08
C ARG A 377 0.85 20.60 21.39
N ARG A 378 1.98 20.51 22.09
CA ARG A 378 3.27 20.95 21.57
C ARG A 378 3.79 20.06 20.43
N ASP A 379 3.58 18.76 20.52
CA ASP A 379 3.96 17.79 19.47
C ASP A 379 3.25 18.06 18.15
N SER A 380 2.02 18.53 18.20
CA SER A 380 1.25 18.88 16.98
C SER A 380 1.76 20.13 16.26
N CYS A 381 2.73 20.84 16.83
CA CYS A 381 3.43 21.94 16.13
C CYS A 381 4.43 21.42 15.08
N PHE A 382 4.80 20.14 15.14
CA PHE A 382 5.78 19.53 14.25
C PHE A 382 5.11 18.69 13.12
N ARG A 383 3.83 18.39 13.25
CA ARG A 383 3.02 17.67 12.26
C ARG A 383 2.47 18.55 11.16
#